data_bbc6c296e3bc2fac9898870dabab2511
#
_entry.id   bbc6c296e3bc2fac9898870dabab2511
#
_cell.length_a   1.000
_cell.length_b   1.000
_cell.length_c   1.000
_cell.angle_alpha   90.00
_cell.angle_beta   90.00
_cell.angle_gamma   90.00
#
_symmetry.space_group_name_H-M   'P 1'
#
loop_
_entity.id
_entity.type
_entity.pdbx_description
1 polymer ?
#
loop_
_entity_poly.entity_id
_entity_poly.type
_entity_poly.pdbx_seq_one_letter_code
_entity_poly.pdbx_strand_id
1 'polypeptide(L)'
;MKTTTINKLIEAIMHYHATGKHKQVSLRYNPENRTEFEFSSWKHERDHDSVRAILPEDIIVSGDGNYYVVGLDNRYNLKQFASQRENHYRAYRLDRIVE
;
A
#
# COMPACT_ATOMS: atom_id res chain seq x y z
N MET A 1 -11.22 -3.23 -6.31
CA MET A 1 -10.76 -3.46 -4.91
C MET A 1 -11.93 -3.96 -4.07
N LYS A 2 -11.71 -4.98 -3.27
CA LYS A 2 -12.77 -5.54 -2.41
C LYS A 2 -13.11 -4.60 -1.25
N THR A 3 -14.38 -4.62 -0.84
CA THR A 3 -14.85 -3.83 0.31
C THR A 3 -14.05 -4.14 1.58
N THR A 4 -13.68 -5.40 1.79
CA THR A 4 -12.86 -5.80 2.94
C THR A 4 -11.50 -5.14 2.94
N THR A 5 -10.87 -4.98 1.78
CA THR A 5 -9.59 -4.29 1.65
C THR A 5 -9.73 -2.80 1.94
N ILE A 6 -10.77 -2.17 1.41
CA ILE A 6 -11.07 -0.76 1.69
C ILE A 6 -11.26 -0.55 3.19
N ASN A 7 -12.03 -1.40 3.84
CA ASN A 7 -12.29 -1.28 5.27
C ASN A 7 -11.02 -1.44 6.10
N LYS A 8 -10.13 -2.36 5.73
CA LYS A 8 -8.84 -2.54 6.40
C LYS A 8 -7.95 -1.32 6.25
N LEU A 9 -7.93 -0.72 5.07
CA LEU A 9 -7.15 0.51 4.81
C LEU A 9 -7.69 1.67 5.65
N ILE A 10 -8.99 1.88 5.65
CA ILE A 10 -9.62 2.94 6.44
C ILE A 10 -9.36 2.74 7.93
N GLU A 11 -9.54 1.54 8.44
CA GLU A 11 -9.28 1.21 9.83
C GLU A 11 -7.84 1.52 10.23
N ALA A 12 -6.88 1.10 9.40
CA ALA A 12 -5.46 1.34 9.64
C ALA A 12 -5.12 2.84 9.65
N ILE A 13 -5.69 3.59 8.72
CA ILE A 13 -5.49 5.04 8.61
C ILE A 13 -6.07 5.75 9.84
N MET A 14 -7.30 5.39 10.23
CA MET A 14 -7.94 5.97 11.42
C MET A 14 -7.15 5.66 12.67
N HIS A 15 -6.63 4.46 12.79
CA HIS A 15 -5.79 4.07 13.91
C HIS A 15 -4.51 4.91 13.99
N TYR A 16 -3.86 5.12 12.84
CA TYR A 16 -2.67 5.94 12.78
C TYR A 16 -2.96 7.39 13.18
N HIS A 17 -4.05 7.96 12.70
CA HIS A 17 -4.46 9.34 13.05
C HIS A 17 -4.80 9.48 14.52
N ALA A 18 -5.37 8.44 15.12
CA ALA A 18 -5.78 8.47 16.53
C ALA A 18 -4.62 8.23 17.50
N THR A 19 -3.65 7.40 17.13
CA THR A 19 -2.63 6.91 18.08
C THR A 19 -1.19 7.21 17.66
N GLY A 20 -0.96 7.57 16.40
CA GLY A 20 0.39 7.69 15.83
C GLY A 20 1.05 6.34 15.55
N LYS A 21 0.35 5.24 15.78
CA LYS A 21 0.88 3.90 15.57
C LYS A 21 0.32 3.29 14.31
N HIS A 22 1.17 2.53 13.60
CA HIS A 22 0.80 1.91 12.36
C HIS A 22 0.12 0.56 12.56
N LYS A 23 -0.85 0.26 11.69
CA LYS A 23 -1.37 -1.09 11.48
C LYS A 23 -1.00 -1.53 10.08
N GLN A 24 -0.41 -2.72 9.96
CA GLN A 24 -0.04 -3.27 8.67
C GLN A 24 -1.27 -3.79 7.93
N VAL A 25 -1.32 -3.49 6.64
CA VAL A 25 -2.33 -4.03 5.72
C VAL A 25 -1.60 -4.69 4.56
N SER A 26 -1.95 -5.94 4.28
CA SER A 26 -1.45 -6.66 3.11
C SER A 26 -2.44 -6.53 1.97
N LEU A 27 -1.93 -6.21 0.80
CA LEU A 27 -2.74 -6.07 -0.40
C LEU A 27 -1.97 -6.55 -1.63
N ARG A 28 -2.71 -6.81 -2.71
CA ARG A 28 -2.11 -7.10 -4.01
C ARG A 28 -2.17 -5.86 -4.86
N TYR A 29 -1.03 -5.52 -5.45
CA TYR A 29 -0.85 -4.29 -6.19
C TYR A 29 -0.31 -4.56 -7.59
N ASN A 30 -0.91 -3.91 -8.59
CA ASN A 30 -0.47 -3.99 -9.99
C ASN A 30 0.17 -2.64 -10.38
N PRO A 31 1.47 -2.45 -10.11
CA PRO A 31 2.11 -1.13 -10.21
C PRO A 31 2.19 -0.61 -11.64
N GLU A 32 2.21 -1.50 -12.63
CA GLU A 32 2.38 -1.14 -14.03
C GLU A 32 1.08 -1.23 -14.82
N ASN A 33 -0.05 -1.39 -14.11
CA ASN A 33 -1.36 -1.51 -14.72
C ASN A 33 -1.39 -2.60 -15.81
N ARG A 34 -0.80 -3.74 -15.50
CA ARG A 34 -0.71 -4.88 -16.41
C ARG A 34 -2.09 -5.45 -16.68
N THR A 35 -2.26 -6.09 -17.83
CA THR A 35 -3.46 -6.88 -18.08
C THR A 35 -3.54 -8.00 -17.03
N GLU A 36 -4.74 -8.53 -16.83
CA GLU A 36 -4.94 -9.61 -15.87
C GLU A 36 -4.03 -10.82 -16.16
N PHE A 37 -3.88 -11.15 -17.43
CA PHE A 37 -3.00 -12.25 -17.85
C PHE A 37 -1.53 -11.94 -17.53
N GLU A 38 -1.05 -10.78 -17.91
CA GLU A 38 0.34 -10.38 -17.65
C GLU A 38 0.64 -10.32 -16.17
N PHE A 39 -0.30 -9.79 -15.40
CA PHE A 39 -0.14 -9.71 -13.95
C PHE A 39 -0.10 -11.09 -13.31
N SER A 40 -0.95 -11.99 -13.77
CA SER A 40 -0.98 -13.37 -13.25
C SER A 40 0.29 -14.13 -13.57
N SER A 41 0.83 -13.97 -14.79
CA SER A 41 2.10 -14.58 -15.19
C SER A 41 3.26 -14.04 -14.36
N TRP A 42 3.31 -12.73 -14.21
CA TRP A 42 4.32 -12.07 -13.40
C TRP A 42 4.25 -12.51 -11.94
N LYS A 43 3.03 -12.63 -11.42
CA LYS A 43 2.81 -13.14 -10.06
C LYS A 43 3.35 -14.56 -9.89
N HIS A 44 3.16 -15.40 -10.91
CA HIS A 44 3.63 -16.77 -10.87
C HIS A 44 5.14 -16.86 -10.71
N GLU A 45 5.85 -16.00 -11.40
CA GLU A 45 7.32 -15.96 -11.34
C GLU A 45 7.81 -15.23 -10.09
N ARG A 46 7.12 -14.19 -9.67
CA ARG A 46 7.50 -13.32 -8.57
C ARG A 46 6.32 -13.06 -7.64
N ASP A 47 5.80 -14.11 -7.11
CA ASP A 47 4.58 -14.06 -6.31
C ASP A 47 4.64 -13.04 -5.18
N HIS A 48 5.78 -12.98 -4.49
CA HIS A 48 5.99 -12.03 -3.40
C HIS A 48 6.01 -10.57 -3.86
N ASP A 49 6.33 -10.30 -5.13
CA ASP A 49 6.41 -8.93 -5.64
C ASP A 49 5.02 -8.32 -5.92
N SER A 50 4.00 -9.16 -6.06
CA SER A 50 2.64 -8.67 -6.25
C SER A 50 1.94 -8.31 -4.94
N VAL A 51 2.45 -8.84 -3.84
CA VAL A 51 1.92 -8.59 -2.50
C VAL A 51 2.71 -7.46 -1.86
N ARG A 52 1.98 -6.49 -1.32
CA ARG A 52 2.56 -5.38 -0.56
C ARG A 52 1.99 -5.38 0.83
N ALA A 53 2.87 -5.42 1.81
CA ALA A 53 2.49 -5.18 3.20
C ALA A 53 2.86 -3.73 3.50
N ILE A 54 1.86 -2.89 3.70
CA ILE A 54 2.04 -1.46 3.87
C ILE A 54 1.59 -1.02 5.25
N LEU A 55 2.10 0.13 5.68
CA LEU A 55 1.71 0.79 6.92
C LEU A 55 0.98 2.08 6.53
N PRO A 56 -0.34 2.03 6.29
CA PRO A 56 -1.07 3.17 5.77
C PRO A 56 -1.14 4.32 6.75
N GLU A 57 -1.03 5.56 6.24
CA GLU A 57 -1.12 6.77 7.04
C GLU A 57 -2.23 7.70 6.59
N ASP A 58 -2.53 7.75 5.30
CA ASP A 58 -3.55 8.64 4.76
C ASP A 58 -3.98 8.24 3.35
N ILE A 59 -5.03 8.87 2.88
CA ILE A 59 -5.46 8.82 1.48
C ILE A 59 -5.39 10.24 0.95
N ILE A 60 -4.74 10.41 -0.19
CA ILE A 60 -4.59 11.69 -0.85
C ILE A 60 -5.15 11.64 -2.27
N VAL A 61 -5.49 12.80 -2.81
CA VAL A 61 -5.83 12.96 -4.22
C VAL A 61 -4.75 13.79 -4.88
N SER A 62 -4.24 13.31 -6.02
CA SER A 62 -3.24 14.05 -6.80
C SER A 62 -3.90 15.07 -7.72
N GLY A 63 -3.10 15.96 -8.30
CA GLY A 63 -3.58 16.98 -9.21
C GLY A 63 -4.25 16.44 -10.47
N ASP A 64 -3.98 15.19 -10.85
CA ASP A 64 -4.62 14.53 -11.99
C ASP A 64 -5.93 13.82 -11.61
N GLY A 65 -6.36 13.93 -10.35
CA GLY A 65 -7.61 13.34 -9.88
C GLY A 65 -7.52 11.89 -9.45
N ASN A 66 -6.33 11.30 -9.39
CA ASN A 66 -6.15 9.94 -8.90
C ASN A 66 -6.00 9.92 -7.38
N TYR A 67 -6.56 8.89 -6.77
CA TYR A 67 -6.47 8.68 -5.33
C TYR A 67 -5.34 7.72 -5.01
N TYR A 68 -4.62 8.03 -3.93
CA TYR A 68 -3.49 7.22 -3.46
C TYR A 68 -3.63 6.95 -1.97
N VAL A 69 -3.33 5.73 -1.56
CA VAL A 69 -3.03 5.48 -0.15
C VAL A 69 -1.54 5.72 0.03
N VAL A 70 -1.19 6.52 1.04
CA VAL A 70 0.21 6.84 1.34
C VAL A 70 0.58 6.26 2.69
N GLY A 71 1.83 5.85 2.81
CA GLY A 71 2.35 5.26 4.02
C GLY A 71 3.73 4.67 3.81
N LEU A 72 4.13 3.81 4.73
CA LEU A 72 5.46 3.20 4.71
C LEU A 72 5.37 1.79 4.12
N ASP A 73 6.41 1.38 3.41
CA ASP A 73 6.50 0.00 2.97
C ASP A 73 6.93 -0.91 4.14
N ASN A 74 6.77 -2.23 3.95
CA ASN A 74 7.02 -3.21 5.00
C ASN A 74 8.51 -3.43 5.32
N ARG A 75 9.40 -2.82 4.54
CA ARG A 75 10.84 -2.90 4.81
C ARG A 75 11.27 -1.87 5.83
N TYR A 76 10.40 -0.92 6.16
CA TYR A 76 10.71 0.09 7.15
C TYR A 76 10.84 -0.53 8.54
N ASN A 77 11.97 -0.29 9.16
CA ASN A 77 12.25 -0.77 10.52
C ASN A 77 12.36 0.44 11.44
N LEU A 78 11.32 0.65 12.23
CA LEU A 78 11.22 1.78 13.15
C LEU A 78 12.37 1.85 14.16
N LYS A 79 12.86 0.70 14.60
CA LYS A 79 13.93 0.64 15.60
C LYS A 79 15.28 1.01 15.04
N GLN A 80 15.54 0.62 13.81
CA GLN A 80 16.86 0.72 13.20
C GLN A 80 17.00 1.87 12.22
N PHE A 81 15.91 2.23 11.53
CA PHE A 81 15.95 3.15 10.40
C PHE A 81 14.93 4.28 10.51
N ALA A 82 14.63 4.73 11.71
CA ALA A 82 13.66 5.82 11.91
C ALA A 82 14.05 7.08 11.11
N SER A 83 15.37 7.35 11.00
CA SER A 83 15.87 8.47 10.21
C SER A 83 15.73 8.29 8.70
N GLN A 84 15.42 7.08 8.24
CA GLN A 84 15.27 6.76 6.82
C GLN A 84 13.80 6.61 6.41
N ARG A 85 12.91 7.16 7.19
CA ARG A 85 11.47 7.09 6.94
C ARG A 85 11.12 7.49 5.50
N GLU A 86 11.68 8.56 4.99
CA GLU A 86 11.39 9.06 3.65
C GLU A 86 11.75 8.07 2.54
N ASN A 87 12.79 7.25 2.76
CA ASN A 87 13.20 6.24 1.80
C ASN A 87 12.19 5.10 1.64
N HIS A 88 11.28 4.96 2.60
CA HIS A 88 10.28 3.91 2.62
C HIS A 88 8.86 4.45 2.47
N TYR A 89 8.70 5.77 2.36
CA TYR A 89 7.40 6.39 2.15
C TYR A 89 6.98 6.18 0.71
N ARG A 90 5.77 5.63 0.53
CA ARG A 90 5.26 5.24 -0.78
C ARG A 90 3.83 5.72 -0.97
N ALA A 91 3.45 5.89 -2.22
CA ALA A 91 2.09 6.17 -2.63
C ALA A 91 1.61 5.03 -3.53
N TYR A 92 0.46 4.46 -3.19
CA TYR A 92 -0.13 3.35 -3.91
C TYR A 92 -1.45 3.80 -4.51
N ARG A 93 -1.53 3.82 -5.81
CA ARG A 93 -2.72 4.27 -6.52
C ARG A 93 -3.87 3.29 -6.25
N LEU A 94 -5.02 3.81 -5.80
CA LEU A 94 -6.13 2.96 -5.37
C LEU A 94 -6.67 2.06 -6.48
N ASP A 95 -6.73 2.56 -7.71
CA ASP A 95 -7.24 1.79 -8.84
C ASP A 95 -6.31 0.66 -9.30
N ARG A 96 -5.08 0.60 -8.77
CA ARG A 96 -4.12 -0.47 -9.03
C ARG A 96 -4.09 -1.53 -7.94
N ILE A 97 -4.85 -1.34 -6.89
CA ILE A 97 -5.00 -2.34 -5.83
C ILE A 97 -6.01 -3.38 -6.32
N VAL A 98 -5.57 -4.63 -6.40
CA VAL A 98 -6.36 -5.74 -6.93
C VAL A 98 -7.22 -6.39 -5.84
N GLU A 99 -6.67 -6.47 -4.64
CA GLU A 99 -7.36 -7.03 -3.47
C GLU A 99 -7.09 -6.21 -2.23
#